data_ac79044c0088ddc4c934e48de9b24e95
#
_entry.id   ac79044c0088ddc4c934e48de9b24e95
#
_cell.length_a   1.000
_cell.length_b   1.000
_cell.length_c   1.000
_cell.angle_alpha   90.00
_cell.angle_beta   90.00
_cell.angle_gamma   90.00
#
_symmetry.space_group_name_H-M   'P 1'
#
loop_
_entity.id
_entity.type
_entity.pdbx_description
1 polymer ?
#
loop_
_entity_poly.entity_id
_entity_poly.type
_entity_poly.pdbx_seq_one_letter_code
_entity_poly.pdbx_strand_id
1 'polypeptide(L)'
;MPPRQKVKTSVPKVPPHSQEAEQSVLGALMLDNRAWDRIADRISIQDFYRSDHQLIFETMSRLVDQHKPLDVLTIAEALKAREQLSAAGGEPYLYELAKNTPSAANIVAYADIVRERAILRQLIEAGTDITHDGFNPDGRDIKELLDTAEQRVFHIAESRVRGSGPIAIGPLLTKATDRIDKLFHSKQAITGLSSGFTDLDKLTSGLQDGDLIVVAGRPSMGKTIFAINIAEVAAIKGNIPVLVFSMEMPAESLVMRMLSSLGSIDQHKVRTGQLKDDDWPRITHAIEMLSETKLFIDDTPALTPSEIRSRARRLAREHGGLGLIVIDYLQLMHVPGTKENRSTEISEISRSLKALAKELNVPVVALSQLNRSLEARVDKRPVMSDLRECVTGDTLICLADGRRVPIQDLVGHSPEVIAVDDKGRLVCAKSEVIWKVGERSVFEIKLASGRSIKATAEHRLLAFKGWRHVKDFKVGDRLAIAHQVPEPDRLLQHCQSDLFWDRIVSIEEKGSEEVYDLTVPKYASWLADGVVSHNSGAIEQDADLIAFIYRDEVYHEDSPDKGKAEIIIAKHRNGPIGKVILTFRGQYTRFDNFSHESVPQRMPFGGVPV
;
A
#
# COMPACT_ATOMS: atom_id res chain seq x y z
N MET A 1 33.23 19.85 54.56
CA MET A 1 33.51 18.63 53.77
C MET A 1 32.30 18.35 52.91
N PRO A 2 32.39 18.40 51.57
CA PRO A 2 31.28 18.01 50.70
C PRO A 2 31.17 16.47 50.64
N PRO A 3 29.96 15.91 50.43
CA PRO A 3 29.77 14.45 50.42
C PRO A 3 30.41 13.83 49.18
N ARG A 4 31.19 12.77 49.41
CA ARG A 4 31.77 11.94 48.33
C ARG A 4 30.68 11.34 47.48
N GLN A 5 30.58 11.76 46.20
CA GLN A 5 29.82 11.04 45.16
C GLN A 5 30.40 9.62 45.01
N LYS A 6 29.55 8.61 45.26
CA LYS A 6 29.86 7.23 44.93
C LYS A 6 29.92 7.11 43.42
N VAL A 7 31.11 6.97 42.86
CA VAL A 7 31.35 6.56 41.49
C VAL A 7 30.69 5.16 41.33
N LYS A 8 29.58 5.10 40.64
CA LYS A 8 29.03 3.81 40.19
C LYS A 8 29.99 3.26 39.13
N THR A 9 30.83 2.32 39.53
CA THR A 9 31.58 1.48 38.61
C THR A 9 30.58 0.79 37.70
N SER A 10 30.55 1.17 36.41
CA SER A 10 29.75 0.50 35.40
C SER A 10 30.30 -0.89 35.15
N VAL A 11 29.68 -1.90 35.72
CA VAL A 11 29.87 -3.30 35.34
C VAL A 11 29.53 -3.36 33.84
N PRO A 12 30.35 -3.99 32.96
CA PRO A 12 30.02 -4.17 31.56
C PRO A 12 28.64 -4.85 31.47
N LYS A 13 27.66 -4.17 30.88
CA LYS A 13 26.31 -4.72 30.70
C LYS A 13 26.37 -5.75 29.61
N VAL A 14 26.28 -7.02 29.97
CA VAL A 14 26.12 -8.12 29.01
C VAL A 14 24.74 -7.98 28.34
N PRO A 15 24.67 -8.09 26.99
CA PRO A 15 23.37 -8.03 26.28
C PRO A 15 22.38 -9.06 26.82
N PRO A 16 21.09 -8.74 26.91
CA PRO A 16 20.06 -9.67 27.38
C PRO A 16 20.03 -10.97 26.60
N HIS A 17 20.19 -12.12 27.30
CA HIS A 17 20.12 -13.46 26.73
C HIS A 17 19.69 -14.47 27.80
N SER A 18 19.29 -15.66 27.39
CA SER A 18 19.11 -16.82 28.29
C SER A 18 19.68 -18.04 27.60
N GLN A 19 20.88 -18.43 28.03
CA GLN A 19 21.58 -19.59 27.49
C GLN A 19 20.76 -20.87 27.71
N GLU A 20 20.14 -21.01 28.88
CA GLU A 20 19.32 -22.16 29.23
C GLU A 20 18.09 -22.28 28.33
N ALA A 21 17.44 -21.16 27.98
CA ALA A 21 16.29 -21.18 27.06
C ALA A 21 16.72 -21.54 25.64
N GLU A 22 17.83 -20.99 25.15
CA GLU A 22 18.38 -21.33 23.83
C GLU A 22 18.75 -22.80 23.74
N GLN A 23 19.46 -23.34 24.74
CA GLN A 23 19.81 -24.77 24.81
C GLN A 23 18.56 -25.65 24.85
N SER A 24 17.55 -25.23 25.65
CA SER A 24 16.29 -25.98 25.77
C SER A 24 15.51 -26.02 24.46
N VAL A 25 15.51 -24.94 23.65
CA VAL A 25 14.90 -24.93 22.32
C VAL A 25 15.60 -25.91 21.40
N LEU A 26 16.94 -25.81 21.29
CA LEU A 26 17.72 -26.68 20.40
C LEU A 26 17.62 -28.16 20.79
N GLY A 27 17.75 -28.46 22.07
CA GLY A 27 17.63 -29.82 22.57
C GLY A 27 16.21 -30.39 22.43
N ALA A 28 15.16 -29.57 22.62
CA ALA A 28 13.79 -30.01 22.42
C ALA A 28 13.49 -30.40 20.95
N LEU A 29 14.06 -29.66 19.98
CA LEU A 29 13.96 -29.99 18.54
C LEU A 29 14.67 -31.30 18.21
N MET A 30 15.79 -31.63 18.89
CA MET A 30 16.49 -32.89 18.72
C MET A 30 15.71 -34.09 19.32
N LEU A 31 14.91 -33.84 20.36
CA LEU A 31 14.10 -34.86 21.03
C LEU A 31 12.76 -35.12 20.32
N ASP A 32 12.12 -34.12 19.79
CA ASP A 32 10.85 -34.22 19.04
C ASP A 32 10.85 -33.25 17.84
N ASN A 33 11.08 -33.79 16.67
CA ASN A 33 11.16 -33.00 15.43
C ASN A 33 9.83 -32.31 15.09
N ARG A 34 8.67 -32.82 15.56
CA ARG A 34 7.35 -32.19 15.38
C ARG A 34 7.21 -30.88 16.18
N ALA A 35 8.10 -30.68 17.15
CA ALA A 35 8.14 -29.43 17.88
C ALA A 35 8.58 -28.22 17.01
N TRP A 36 9.21 -28.48 15.86
CA TRP A 36 9.57 -27.44 14.88
C TRP A 36 8.35 -26.63 14.44
N ASP A 37 7.25 -27.28 14.04
CA ASP A 37 6.05 -26.64 13.55
C ASP A 37 5.40 -25.70 14.59
N ARG A 38 5.73 -25.86 15.88
CA ARG A 38 5.20 -25.05 16.97
C ARG A 38 5.96 -23.75 17.20
N ILE A 39 7.18 -23.64 16.65
CA ILE A 39 8.07 -22.49 16.90
C ILE A 39 8.64 -21.85 15.63
N ALA A 40 8.47 -22.47 14.47
CA ALA A 40 9.05 -22.01 13.20
C ALA A 40 8.62 -20.57 12.83
N ASP A 41 7.42 -20.15 13.21
CA ASP A 41 6.86 -18.81 13.02
C ASP A 41 7.17 -17.84 14.17
N ARG A 42 7.71 -18.33 15.31
CA ARG A 42 7.92 -17.55 16.54
C ARG A 42 9.33 -17.02 16.71
N ILE A 43 10.32 -17.81 16.33
CA ILE A 43 11.74 -17.48 16.47
C ILE A 43 12.48 -17.65 15.14
N SER A 44 13.53 -16.88 15.00
CA SER A 44 14.43 -16.89 13.84
C SER A 44 15.88 -17.12 14.28
N ILE A 45 16.78 -17.37 13.33
CA ILE A 45 18.22 -17.56 13.58
C ILE A 45 18.80 -16.39 14.38
N GLN A 46 18.38 -15.15 14.06
CA GLN A 46 18.89 -13.93 14.69
C GLN A 46 18.43 -13.75 16.15
N ASP A 47 17.42 -14.48 16.58
CA ASP A 47 16.91 -14.40 17.96
C ASP A 47 17.83 -15.10 18.96
N PHE A 48 18.70 -16.00 18.52
CA PHE A 48 19.72 -16.62 19.35
C PHE A 48 20.87 -15.64 19.61
N TYR A 49 21.36 -15.59 20.83
CA TYR A 49 22.48 -14.73 21.22
C TYR A 49 23.83 -15.35 20.85
N ARG A 50 23.98 -16.66 21.10
CA ARG A 50 25.23 -17.38 20.83
C ARG A 50 25.34 -17.75 19.35
N SER A 51 26.51 -17.50 18.77
CA SER A 51 26.79 -17.80 17.36
C SER A 51 26.78 -19.29 17.04
N ASP A 52 27.17 -20.14 18.00
CA ASP A 52 27.08 -21.60 17.87
C ASP A 52 25.61 -22.07 17.84
N HIS A 53 24.74 -21.50 18.67
CA HIS A 53 23.31 -21.77 18.65
C HIS A 53 22.64 -21.29 17.36
N GLN A 54 23.01 -20.12 16.85
CA GLN A 54 22.55 -19.62 15.54
C GLN A 54 22.88 -20.62 14.42
N LEU A 55 24.13 -21.12 14.42
CA LEU A 55 24.61 -22.07 13.42
C LEU A 55 23.88 -23.42 13.49
N ILE A 56 23.65 -23.92 14.71
CA ILE A 56 22.89 -25.16 14.92
C ILE A 56 21.45 -24.98 14.45
N PHE A 57 20.77 -23.88 14.84
CA PHE A 57 19.39 -23.62 14.43
C PHE A 57 19.24 -23.41 12.91
N GLU A 58 20.20 -22.71 12.28
CA GLU A 58 20.26 -22.56 10.83
C GLU A 58 20.37 -23.92 10.12
N THR A 59 21.22 -24.81 10.67
CA THR A 59 21.37 -26.15 10.12
C THR A 59 20.11 -26.98 10.30
N MET A 60 19.43 -26.88 11.44
CA MET A 60 18.14 -27.50 11.69
C MET A 60 17.08 -27.01 10.70
N SER A 61 16.97 -25.70 10.46
CA SER A 61 16.05 -25.12 9.49
C SER A 61 16.22 -25.75 8.10
N ARG A 62 17.46 -25.86 7.63
CA ARG A 62 17.77 -26.47 6.32
C ARG A 62 17.46 -27.96 6.25
N LEU A 63 17.68 -28.68 7.35
CA LEU A 63 17.34 -30.10 7.40
C LEU A 63 15.83 -30.31 7.32
N VAL A 64 15.04 -29.46 7.95
CA VAL A 64 13.58 -29.46 7.83
C VAL A 64 13.14 -29.19 6.38
N ASP A 65 13.72 -28.18 5.72
CA ASP A 65 13.43 -27.89 4.31
C ASP A 65 13.76 -29.07 3.39
N GLN A 66 14.74 -29.91 3.77
CA GLN A 66 15.11 -31.13 3.08
C GLN A 66 14.33 -32.39 3.54
N HIS A 67 13.35 -32.21 4.43
CA HIS A 67 12.58 -33.32 5.05
C HIS A 67 13.45 -34.36 5.76
N LYS A 68 14.58 -33.93 6.34
CA LYS A 68 15.50 -34.78 7.10
C LYS A 68 15.24 -34.65 8.61
N PRO A 69 15.53 -35.70 9.40
CA PRO A 69 15.34 -35.66 10.84
C PRO A 69 16.32 -34.72 11.53
N LEU A 70 15.90 -34.19 12.69
CA LEU A 70 16.67 -33.27 13.53
C LEU A 70 17.34 -34.00 14.71
N ASP A 71 17.93 -35.16 14.48
CA ASP A 71 18.71 -35.84 15.51
C ASP A 71 20.17 -35.39 15.54
N VAL A 72 20.86 -35.70 16.64
CA VAL A 72 22.25 -35.26 16.86
C VAL A 72 23.18 -35.74 15.74
N LEU A 73 23.00 -36.97 15.22
CA LEU A 73 23.86 -37.51 14.18
C LEU A 73 23.66 -36.78 12.84
N THR A 74 22.42 -36.57 12.46
CA THR A 74 22.08 -35.89 11.19
C THR A 74 22.54 -34.42 11.20
N ILE A 75 22.41 -33.74 12.35
CA ILE A 75 22.88 -32.33 12.51
C ILE A 75 24.42 -32.31 12.48
N ALA A 76 25.11 -33.22 13.17
CA ALA A 76 26.56 -33.31 13.18
C ALA A 76 27.13 -33.52 11.75
N GLU A 77 26.57 -34.45 11.00
CA GLU A 77 26.99 -34.72 9.61
C GLU A 77 26.72 -33.54 8.68
N ALA A 78 25.58 -32.83 8.85
CA ALA A 78 25.27 -31.65 8.07
C ALA A 78 26.25 -30.47 8.37
N LEU A 79 26.62 -30.29 9.66
CA LEU A 79 27.62 -29.31 10.08
C LEU A 79 29.03 -29.70 9.61
N LYS A 80 29.38 -30.98 9.62
CA LYS A 80 30.67 -31.51 9.18
C LYS A 80 30.86 -31.33 7.67
N ALA A 81 29.82 -31.60 6.88
CA ALA A 81 29.83 -31.37 5.43
C ALA A 81 30.10 -29.92 5.02
N ARG A 82 29.93 -28.99 5.94
CA ARG A 82 30.17 -27.53 5.75
C ARG A 82 31.38 -27.02 6.49
N GLU A 83 32.17 -27.88 7.12
CA GLU A 83 33.32 -27.54 7.95
C GLU A 83 32.98 -26.65 9.15
N GLN A 84 31.72 -26.68 9.64
CA GLN A 84 31.18 -25.82 10.69
C GLN A 84 31.01 -26.53 12.04
N LEU A 85 31.28 -27.82 12.11
CA LEU A 85 31.03 -28.63 13.33
C LEU A 85 31.82 -28.11 14.54
N SER A 86 33.08 -27.71 14.36
CA SER A 86 33.90 -27.14 15.44
C SER A 86 33.37 -25.80 15.95
N ALA A 87 32.85 -24.96 15.06
CA ALA A 87 32.25 -23.66 15.41
C ALA A 87 30.90 -23.83 16.15
N ALA A 88 30.20 -24.94 15.93
CA ALA A 88 28.97 -25.32 16.62
C ALA A 88 29.23 -26.01 17.99
N GLY A 89 30.46 -26.08 18.46
CA GLY A 89 30.85 -26.71 19.72
C GLY A 89 31.17 -28.20 19.64
N GLY A 90 31.18 -28.79 18.43
CA GLY A 90 31.49 -30.19 18.20
C GLY A 90 30.34 -31.14 18.54
N GLU A 91 30.54 -32.44 18.20
CA GLU A 91 29.57 -33.47 18.54
C GLU A 91 29.25 -33.58 20.05
N PRO A 92 30.22 -33.48 20.98
CA PRO A 92 29.93 -33.58 22.40
C PRO A 92 28.90 -32.54 22.86
N TYR A 93 28.97 -31.32 22.32
CA TYR A 93 28.03 -30.25 22.66
C TYR A 93 26.60 -30.53 22.15
N LEU A 94 26.46 -31.08 20.95
CA LEU A 94 25.16 -31.47 20.43
C LEU A 94 24.52 -32.57 21.30
N TYR A 95 25.32 -33.57 21.78
CA TYR A 95 24.85 -34.58 22.72
C TYR A 95 24.46 -33.96 24.07
N GLU A 96 25.21 -32.97 24.55
CA GLU A 96 24.89 -32.25 25.78
C GLU A 96 23.57 -31.49 25.68
N LEU A 97 23.30 -30.80 24.58
CA LEU A 97 22.03 -30.10 24.31
C LEU A 97 20.84 -31.08 24.36
N ALA A 98 20.94 -32.20 23.68
CA ALA A 98 19.87 -33.20 23.69
C ALA A 98 19.67 -33.85 25.06
N LYS A 99 20.76 -34.14 25.80
CA LYS A 99 20.73 -34.78 27.10
C LYS A 99 20.18 -33.89 28.23
N ASN A 100 20.52 -32.59 28.19
CA ASN A 100 20.17 -31.65 29.27
C ASN A 100 18.76 -31.08 29.11
N THR A 101 18.06 -31.39 28.02
CA THR A 101 16.68 -30.91 27.79
C THR A 101 15.68 -31.90 28.39
N PRO A 102 14.90 -31.51 29.41
CA PRO A 102 14.02 -32.44 30.11
C PRO A 102 12.82 -32.91 29.28
N SER A 103 12.29 -32.04 28.39
CA SER A 103 11.10 -32.33 27.60
C SER A 103 10.89 -31.28 26.48
N ALA A 104 10.39 -31.73 25.34
CA ALA A 104 9.93 -30.86 24.24
C ALA A 104 8.55 -30.22 24.50
N ALA A 105 7.86 -30.58 25.60
CA ALA A 105 6.50 -30.10 25.87
C ALA A 105 6.40 -28.57 25.98
N ASN A 106 7.40 -27.93 26.59
CA ASN A 106 7.42 -26.51 26.88
C ASN A 106 8.22 -25.67 25.88
N ILE A 107 8.51 -26.19 24.69
CA ILE A 107 9.35 -25.52 23.68
C ILE A 107 8.85 -24.12 23.33
N VAL A 108 7.52 -23.91 23.29
CA VAL A 108 6.92 -22.60 23.00
C VAL A 108 7.31 -21.57 24.05
N ALA A 109 7.26 -21.93 25.35
CA ALA A 109 7.65 -21.02 26.43
C ALA A 109 9.15 -20.68 26.37
N TYR A 110 10.00 -21.64 26.01
CA TYR A 110 11.43 -21.39 25.82
C TYR A 110 11.71 -20.50 24.61
N ALA A 111 11.00 -20.71 23.49
CA ALA A 111 11.07 -19.87 22.31
C ALA A 111 10.61 -18.42 22.61
N ASP A 112 9.55 -18.25 23.38
CA ASP A 112 9.07 -16.94 23.79
C ASP A 112 10.13 -16.19 24.65
N ILE A 113 10.83 -16.88 25.55
CA ILE A 113 11.93 -16.29 26.34
C ILE A 113 13.09 -15.86 25.42
N VAL A 114 13.50 -16.72 24.47
CA VAL A 114 14.56 -16.38 23.50
C VAL A 114 14.16 -15.14 22.72
N ARG A 115 12.91 -15.09 22.24
CA ARG A 115 12.36 -13.96 21.48
C ARG A 115 12.32 -12.66 22.28
N GLU A 116 11.86 -12.70 23.54
CA GLU A 116 11.85 -11.53 24.42
C GLU A 116 13.26 -10.95 24.62
N ARG A 117 14.26 -11.82 24.86
CA ARG A 117 15.64 -11.38 25.00
C ARG A 117 16.21 -10.80 23.70
N ALA A 118 15.84 -11.36 22.55
CA ALA A 118 16.23 -10.83 21.24
C ALA A 118 15.65 -9.42 21.02
N ILE A 119 14.37 -9.20 21.32
CA ILE A 119 13.73 -7.88 21.23
C ILE A 119 14.45 -6.85 22.11
N LEU A 120 14.85 -7.22 23.32
CA LEU A 120 15.63 -6.32 24.19
C LEU A 120 17.00 -5.98 23.58
N ARG A 121 17.68 -6.93 22.92
CA ARG A 121 18.93 -6.66 22.20
C ARG A 121 18.72 -5.70 21.02
N GLN A 122 17.69 -5.94 20.22
CA GLN A 122 17.33 -5.05 19.11
C GLN A 122 17.03 -3.62 19.59
N LEU A 123 16.35 -3.47 20.73
CA LEU A 123 16.10 -2.15 21.34
C LEU A 123 17.41 -1.46 21.79
N ILE A 124 18.35 -2.22 22.37
CA ILE A 124 19.65 -1.69 22.78
C ILE A 124 20.47 -1.27 21.55
N GLU A 125 20.47 -2.09 20.50
CA GLU A 125 21.16 -1.81 19.24
C GLU A 125 20.59 -0.55 18.58
N ALA A 126 19.26 -0.50 18.37
CA ALA A 126 18.59 0.68 17.84
C ALA A 126 18.85 1.94 18.66
N GLY A 127 18.82 1.85 20.00
CA GLY A 127 19.16 2.98 20.88
C GLY A 127 20.61 3.42 20.75
N THR A 128 21.53 2.50 20.54
CA THR A 128 22.96 2.79 20.32
C THR A 128 23.16 3.49 18.98
N ASP A 129 22.52 2.98 17.92
CA ASP A 129 22.57 3.56 16.59
C ASP A 129 21.96 4.96 16.54
N ILE A 130 20.79 5.15 17.18
CA ILE A 130 20.15 6.47 17.31
C ILE A 130 21.07 7.45 18.04
N THR A 131 21.74 7.00 19.09
CA THR A 131 22.72 7.82 19.84
C THR A 131 23.91 8.16 18.95
N HIS A 132 24.44 7.19 18.21
CA HIS A 132 25.55 7.38 17.29
C HIS A 132 25.19 8.37 16.17
N ASP A 133 24.02 8.22 15.55
CA ASP A 133 23.53 9.11 14.50
C ASP A 133 23.33 10.55 15.01
N GLY A 134 22.87 10.69 16.27
CA GLY A 134 22.74 12.00 16.92
C GLY A 134 24.08 12.72 17.16
N PHE A 135 25.14 11.98 17.46
CA PHE A 135 26.49 12.53 17.60
C PHE A 135 27.20 12.76 16.26
N ASN A 136 26.88 11.96 15.22
CA ASN A 136 27.50 11.96 13.89
C ASN A 136 26.43 12.08 12.81
N PRO A 137 25.88 13.27 12.55
CA PRO A 137 24.80 13.45 11.60
C PRO A 137 25.19 13.25 10.11
N ASP A 138 26.50 13.24 9.79
CA ASP A 138 27.08 12.97 8.46
C ASP A 138 26.41 13.76 7.31
N GLY A 139 26.01 15.02 7.60
CA GLY A 139 25.34 15.90 6.62
C GLY A 139 23.85 15.63 6.41
N ARG A 140 23.26 14.68 7.15
CA ARG A 140 21.80 14.44 7.17
C ARG A 140 21.09 15.53 7.99
N ASP A 141 19.89 15.91 7.58
CA ASP A 141 19.10 16.87 8.33
C ASP A 141 18.43 16.23 9.57
N ILE A 142 17.93 17.06 10.47
CA ILE A 142 17.29 16.60 11.72
C ILE A 142 16.05 15.74 11.41
N LYS A 143 15.32 16.06 10.35
CA LYS A 143 14.11 15.33 9.97
C LYS A 143 14.47 13.92 9.50
N GLU A 144 15.48 13.78 8.66
CA GLU A 144 15.98 12.49 8.16
C GLU A 144 16.50 11.59 9.31
N LEU A 145 17.18 12.18 10.29
CA LEU A 145 17.65 11.47 11.48
C LEU A 145 16.48 10.96 12.35
N LEU A 146 15.45 11.79 12.54
CA LEU A 146 14.26 11.42 13.29
C LEU A 146 13.47 10.31 12.58
N ASP A 147 13.26 10.43 11.26
CA ASP A 147 12.57 9.42 10.46
C ASP A 147 13.29 8.06 10.53
N THR A 148 14.63 8.08 10.45
CA THR A 148 15.46 6.87 10.57
C THR A 148 15.34 6.23 11.96
N ALA A 149 15.35 7.03 13.01
CA ALA A 149 15.19 6.56 14.39
C ALA A 149 13.79 5.94 14.60
N GLU A 150 12.75 6.58 14.10
CA GLU A 150 11.37 6.08 14.16
C GLU A 150 11.22 4.75 13.41
N GLN A 151 11.78 4.64 12.20
CA GLN A 151 11.76 3.40 11.41
C GLN A 151 12.44 2.24 12.14
N ARG A 152 13.60 2.45 12.77
CA ARG A 152 14.31 1.40 13.52
C ARG A 152 13.47 0.88 14.70
N VAL A 153 12.93 1.79 15.51
CA VAL A 153 12.06 1.41 16.63
C VAL A 153 10.79 0.72 16.15
N PHE A 154 10.23 1.21 15.05
CA PHE A 154 9.04 0.66 14.44
C PHE A 154 9.25 -0.77 13.92
N HIS A 155 10.36 -1.04 13.25
CA HIS A 155 10.71 -2.39 12.76
C HIS A 155 10.74 -3.42 13.91
N ILE A 156 11.24 -3.02 15.08
CA ILE A 156 11.24 -3.87 16.28
C ILE A 156 9.80 -4.16 16.74
N ALA A 157 8.91 -3.15 16.68
CA ALA A 157 7.51 -3.32 17.06
C ALA A 157 6.74 -4.22 16.07
N GLU A 158 6.99 -4.10 14.77
CA GLU A 158 6.40 -4.98 13.74
C GLU A 158 6.86 -6.42 13.86
N SER A 159 8.12 -6.64 14.15
CA SER A 159 8.67 -7.99 14.35
C SER A 159 7.99 -8.71 15.52
N ARG A 160 7.39 -7.98 16.46
CA ARG A 160 6.62 -8.51 17.59
C ARG A 160 5.26 -9.09 17.16
N VAL A 161 4.67 -8.59 16.07
CA VAL A 161 3.33 -8.99 15.59
C VAL A 161 3.35 -10.28 14.76
N ARG A 162 4.53 -10.76 14.33
CA ARG A 162 4.67 -12.01 13.57
C ARG A 162 4.22 -13.29 14.30
N GLY A 163 3.80 -13.18 15.56
CA GLY A 163 3.36 -14.30 16.39
C GLY A 163 1.88 -14.69 16.31
N SER A 164 1.07 -14.11 15.42
CA SER A 164 -0.29 -14.59 15.17
C SER A 164 -0.29 -15.53 13.95
N GLY A 165 0.10 -16.78 14.17
CA GLY A 165 -0.01 -17.82 13.16
C GLY A 165 -1.46 -18.05 12.68
N PRO A 166 -1.71 -19.07 11.85
CA PRO A 166 -3.05 -19.39 11.36
C PRO A 166 -4.04 -19.55 12.52
N ILE A 167 -5.18 -18.85 12.43
CA ILE A 167 -6.25 -18.95 13.43
C ILE A 167 -7.16 -20.10 13.01
N ALA A 168 -7.49 -20.99 13.94
CA ALA A 168 -8.45 -22.05 13.68
C ALA A 168 -9.79 -21.48 13.24
N ILE A 169 -10.47 -22.15 12.28
CA ILE A 169 -11.73 -21.67 11.71
C ILE A 169 -12.86 -21.53 12.75
N GLY A 170 -12.88 -22.35 13.79
CA GLY A 170 -13.95 -22.36 14.80
C GLY A 170 -14.19 -21.00 15.47
N PRO A 171 -13.18 -20.36 16.10
CA PRO A 171 -13.34 -19.01 16.66
C PRO A 171 -13.75 -17.95 15.63
N LEU A 172 -13.33 -18.11 14.36
CA LEU A 172 -13.71 -17.19 13.29
C LEU A 172 -15.18 -17.39 12.89
N LEU A 173 -15.67 -18.62 12.84
CA LEU A 173 -17.08 -18.93 12.59
C LEU A 173 -17.97 -18.34 13.68
N THR A 174 -17.61 -18.48 14.96
CA THR A 174 -18.37 -17.87 16.06
C THR A 174 -18.49 -16.36 15.88
N LYS A 175 -17.34 -15.67 15.63
CA LYS A 175 -17.37 -14.22 15.38
C LYS A 175 -18.19 -13.84 14.15
N ALA A 176 -18.12 -14.62 13.08
CA ALA A 176 -18.90 -14.38 11.86
C ALA A 176 -20.41 -14.57 12.13
N THR A 177 -20.80 -15.62 12.86
CA THR A 177 -22.20 -15.88 13.22
C THR A 177 -22.74 -14.78 14.12
N ASP A 178 -21.99 -14.35 15.13
CA ASP A 178 -22.39 -13.24 16.01
C ASP A 178 -22.57 -11.93 15.24
N ARG A 179 -21.73 -11.70 14.22
CA ARG A 179 -21.84 -10.53 13.34
C ARG A 179 -23.10 -10.62 12.46
N ILE A 180 -23.37 -11.79 11.87
CA ILE A 180 -24.56 -12.02 11.05
C ILE A 180 -25.82 -11.83 11.91
N ASP A 181 -25.85 -12.37 13.12
CA ASP A 181 -26.98 -12.24 14.04
C ASP A 181 -27.25 -10.77 14.40
N LYS A 182 -26.22 -10.01 14.74
CA LYS A 182 -26.32 -8.56 14.98
C LYS A 182 -26.89 -7.81 13.77
N LEU A 183 -26.42 -8.11 12.56
CA LEU A 183 -26.89 -7.48 11.32
C LEU A 183 -28.35 -7.85 11.04
N PHE A 184 -28.72 -9.10 11.26
CA PHE A 184 -30.10 -9.58 11.08
C PHE A 184 -31.08 -8.84 12.00
N HIS A 185 -30.72 -8.62 13.26
CA HIS A 185 -31.56 -7.92 14.24
C HIS A 185 -31.55 -6.39 14.07
N SER A 186 -30.45 -5.80 13.56
CA SER A 186 -30.36 -4.35 13.39
C SER A 186 -31.24 -3.79 12.28
N LYS A 187 -31.66 -4.62 11.31
CA LYS A 187 -32.40 -4.22 10.09
C LYS A 187 -31.73 -3.09 9.30
N GLN A 188 -30.46 -2.81 9.57
CA GLN A 188 -29.70 -1.79 8.87
C GLN A 188 -29.14 -2.36 7.57
N ALA A 189 -29.48 -1.73 6.44
CA ALA A 189 -28.95 -2.11 5.13
C ALA A 189 -27.47 -1.74 4.94
N ILE A 190 -26.91 -0.88 5.82
CA ILE A 190 -25.56 -0.35 5.76
C ILE A 190 -24.75 -1.03 6.87
N THR A 191 -23.72 -1.80 6.48
CA THR A 191 -22.87 -2.56 7.41
C THR A 191 -21.58 -1.83 7.78
N GLY A 192 -21.14 -0.89 6.95
CA GLY A 192 -20.00 -0.03 7.16
C GLY A 192 -20.38 1.40 7.52
N LEU A 193 -19.43 2.32 7.44
CA LEU A 193 -19.66 3.75 7.64
C LEU A 193 -20.48 4.32 6.48
N SER A 194 -21.59 5.01 6.79
CA SER A 194 -22.39 5.69 5.76
C SER A 194 -21.61 6.82 5.10
N SER A 195 -21.60 6.84 3.77
CA SER A 195 -21.05 7.93 2.98
C SER A 195 -21.95 9.19 2.98
N GLY A 196 -23.22 9.05 3.40
CA GLY A 196 -24.27 10.07 3.28
C GLY A 196 -24.97 10.09 1.92
N PHE A 197 -24.48 9.30 0.96
CA PHE A 197 -25.06 9.17 -0.37
C PHE A 197 -25.83 7.84 -0.47
N THR A 198 -27.16 7.93 -0.44
CA THR A 198 -28.05 6.77 -0.29
C THR A 198 -27.82 5.67 -1.33
N ASP A 199 -27.64 6.05 -2.60
CA ASP A 199 -27.49 5.07 -3.67
C ASP A 199 -26.06 4.51 -3.70
N LEU A 200 -25.07 5.28 -3.27
CA LEU A 200 -23.70 4.78 -3.06
C LEU A 200 -23.68 3.77 -1.90
N ASP A 201 -24.33 4.11 -0.78
CA ASP A 201 -24.40 3.24 0.39
C ASP A 201 -25.17 1.94 0.09
N LYS A 202 -26.22 1.98 -0.75
CA LYS A 202 -26.90 0.76 -1.23
C LYS A 202 -25.98 -0.14 -2.06
N LEU A 203 -25.12 0.46 -2.90
CA LEU A 203 -24.22 -0.28 -3.78
C LEU A 203 -23.03 -0.86 -3.00
N THR A 204 -22.49 -0.13 -2.01
CA THR A 204 -21.28 -0.51 -1.26
C THR A 204 -21.57 -1.10 0.12
N SER A 205 -22.83 -1.03 0.61
CA SER A 205 -23.20 -1.28 2.01
C SER A 205 -22.46 -0.37 3.00
N GLY A 206 -22.06 0.84 2.56
CA GLY A 206 -21.21 1.78 3.28
C GLY A 206 -19.72 1.48 3.14
N LEU A 207 -18.87 2.35 3.68
CA LEU A 207 -17.41 2.18 3.68
C LEU A 207 -17.03 1.18 4.77
N GLN A 208 -16.40 0.06 4.39
CA GLN A 208 -16.10 -1.03 5.30
C GLN A 208 -14.81 -0.79 6.09
N ASP A 209 -14.79 -1.22 7.34
CA ASP A 209 -13.61 -1.16 8.20
C ASP A 209 -12.45 -1.96 7.59
N GLY A 210 -11.26 -1.37 7.62
CA GLY A 210 -10.05 -1.97 7.07
C GLY A 210 -9.92 -1.88 5.56
N ASP A 211 -10.86 -1.21 4.86
CA ASP A 211 -10.79 -1.02 3.41
C ASP A 211 -10.02 0.25 3.01
N LEU A 212 -9.27 0.13 1.92
CA LEU A 212 -8.70 1.25 1.19
C LEU A 212 -9.63 1.61 0.04
N ILE A 213 -10.22 2.80 0.11
CA ILE A 213 -11.12 3.37 -0.89
C ILE A 213 -10.36 4.43 -1.66
N VAL A 214 -10.20 4.25 -2.97
CA VAL A 214 -9.54 5.25 -3.82
C VAL A 214 -10.58 6.00 -4.63
N VAL A 215 -10.61 7.33 -4.45
CA VAL A 215 -11.47 8.23 -5.23
C VAL A 215 -10.61 8.99 -6.22
N ALA A 216 -10.78 8.68 -7.52
CA ALA A 216 -9.94 9.25 -8.56
C ALA A 216 -10.73 10.11 -9.55
N GLY A 217 -10.06 11.09 -10.16
CA GLY A 217 -10.68 11.97 -11.15
C GLY A 217 -9.72 13.06 -11.61
N ARG A 218 -10.10 13.73 -12.71
CA ARG A 218 -9.34 14.89 -13.20
C ARG A 218 -9.48 16.09 -12.25
N PRO A 219 -8.59 17.10 -12.34
CA PRO A 219 -8.77 18.38 -11.64
C PRO A 219 -10.17 18.96 -11.89
N SER A 220 -10.70 19.68 -10.92
CA SER A 220 -12.02 20.33 -10.98
C SER A 220 -13.25 19.40 -10.99
N MET A 221 -13.08 18.08 -10.93
CA MET A 221 -14.21 17.13 -10.84
C MET A 221 -14.87 17.10 -9.46
N GLY A 222 -14.21 17.65 -8.42
CA GLY A 222 -14.79 17.73 -7.07
C GLY A 222 -14.34 16.64 -6.10
N LYS A 223 -13.20 15.96 -6.34
CA LYS A 223 -12.67 14.89 -5.46
C LYS A 223 -12.61 15.29 -3.98
N THR A 224 -11.92 16.40 -3.69
CA THR A 224 -11.80 16.94 -2.33
C THR A 224 -13.16 17.21 -1.70
N ILE A 225 -14.09 17.82 -2.46
CA ILE A 225 -15.44 18.13 -1.99
C ILE A 225 -16.19 16.83 -1.63
N PHE A 226 -16.10 15.80 -2.49
CA PHE A 226 -16.75 14.53 -2.25
C PHE A 226 -16.24 13.85 -0.97
N ALA A 227 -14.92 13.79 -0.78
CA ALA A 227 -14.32 13.19 0.41
C ALA A 227 -14.62 13.98 1.69
N ILE A 228 -14.62 15.32 1.61
CA ILE A 228 -14.98 16.18 2.74
C ILE A 228 -16.44 16.03 3.11
N ASN A 229 -17.37 15.92 2.13
CA ASN A 229 -18.78 15.69 2.45
C ASN A 229 -19.00 14.32 3.14
N ILE A 230 -18.23 13.28 2.78
CA ILE A 230 -18.24 12.02 3.54
C ILE A 230 -17.71 12.24 4.96
N ALA A 231 -16.62 13.00 5.12
CA ALA A 231 -16.05 13.32 6.43
C ALA A 231 -17.02 14.12 7.31
N GLU A 232 -17.74 15.09 6.74
CA GLU A 232 -18.80 15.86 7.41
C GLU A 232 -19.92 14.92 7.93
N VAL A 233 -20.41 14.03 7.09
CA VAL A 233 -21.45 13.07 7.47
C VAL A 233 -20.98 12.14 8.58
N ALA A 234 -19.77 11.61 8.46
CA ALA A 234 -19.18 10.73 9.46
C ALA A 234 -19.00 11.42 10.82
N ALA A 235 -18.47 12.64 10.83
CA ALA A 235 -18.23 13.39 12.05
C ALA A 235 -19.52 13.90 12.70
N ILE A 236 -20.47 14.45 11.92
CA ILE A 236 -21.69 15.08 12.45
C ILE A 236 -22.76 14.03 12.78
N LYS A 237 -23.12 13.18 11.80
CA LYS A 237 -24.19 12.19 11.98
C LYS A 237 -23.72 10.93 12.72
N GLY A 238 -22.50 10.50 12.42
CA GLY A 238 -21.89 9.33 13.03
C GLY A 238 -21.33 9.61 14.43
N ASN A 239 -21.03 10.86 14.76
CA ASN A 239 -20.34 11.29 15.99
C ASN A 239 -19.06 10.49 16.25
N ILE A 240 -18.32 10.17 15.18
CA ILE A 240 -17.10 9.38 15.24
C ILE A 240 -15.89 10.25 14.95
N PRO A 241 -14.70 9.94 15.51
CA PRO A 241 -13.47 10.67 15.23
C PRO A 241 -13.04 10.47 13.77
N VAL A 242 -12.85 11.58 13.05
CA VAL A 242 -12.43 11.62 11.64
C VAL A 242 -11.11 12.37 11.52
N LEU A 243 -10.16 11.83 10.77
CA LEU A 243 -8.88 12.45 10.50
C LEU A 243 -8.72 12.73 9.00
N VAL A 244 -8.47 13.99 8.65
CA VAL A 244 -8.25 14.45 7.28
C VAL A 244 -6.81 14.95 7.13
N PHE A 245 -6.05 14.33 6.24
CA PHE A 245 -4.75 14.81 5.80
C PHE A 245 -4.92 15.58 4.49
N SER A 246 -4.66 16.88 4.52
CA SER A 246 -4.80 17.79 3.37
C SER A 246 -3.45 18.34 2.95
N MET A 247 -2.76 17.68 2.06
CA MET A 247 -1.45 18.11 1.57
C MET A 247 -1.53 19.13 0.42
N GLU A 248 -2.71 19.29 -0.19
CA GLU A 248 -2.95 20.24 -1.28
C GLU A 248 -3.46 21.60 -0.77
N MET A 249 -4.31 21.59 0.25
CA MET A 249 -5.01 22.78 0.70
C MET A 249 -4.80 23.06 2.19
N PRO A 250 -4.63 24.34 2.58
CA PRO A 250 -4.60 24.73 3.99
C PRO A 250 -5.89 24.34 4.72
N ALA A 251 -5.79 23.99 6.00
CA ALA A 251 -6.92 23.59 6.85
C ALA A 251 -8.03 24.66 6.89
N GLU A 252 -7.66 25.94 6.98
CA GLU A 252 -8.62 27.06 6.96
C GLU A 252 -9.48 27.06 5.70
N SER A 253 -8.88 26.78 4.53
CA SER A 253 -9.62 26.72 3.26
C SER A 253 -10.62 25.56 3.22
N LEU A 254 -10.31 24.43 3.85
CA LEU A 254 -11.24 23.31 4.00
C LEU A 254 -12.39 23.67 4.94
N VAL A 255 -12.10 24.31 6.08
CA VAL A 255 -13.14 24.78 7.01
C VAL A 255 -14.09 25.75 6.32
N MET A 256 -13.60 26.72 5.54
CA MET A 256 -14.46 27.62 4.76
C MET A 256 -15.38 26.86 3.78
N ARG A 257 -14.88 25.78 3.15
CA ARG A 257 -15.70 24.93 2.28
C ARG A 257 -16.77 24.16 3.07
N MET A 258 -16.43 23.64 4.24
CA MET A 258 -17.39 22.99 5.13
C MET A 258 -18.49 23.95 5.59
N LEU A 259 -18.15 25.18 5.95
CA LEU A 259 -19.14 26.20 6.32
C LEU A 259 -20.05 26.54 5.13
N SER A 260 -19.51 26.65 3.92
CA SER A 260 -20.27 26.84 2.68
C SER A 260 -21.22 25.65 2.43
N SER A 261 -20.73 24.41 2.58
CA SER A 261 -21.47 23.16 2.39
C SER A 261 -22.65 23.06 3.37
N LEU A 262 -22.37 23.14 4.66
CA LEU A 262 -23.35 22.94 5.72
C LEU A 262 -24.36 24.09 5.79
N GLY A 263 -23.88 25.35 5.68
CA GLY A 263 -24.73 26.54 5.66
C GLY A 263 -25.49 26.73 4.36
N SER A 264 -25.19 25.97 3.30
CA SER A 264 -25.69 26.20 1.93
C SER A 264 -25.52 27.67 1.50
N ILE A 265 -24.33 28.23 1.72
CA ILE A 265 -23.95 29.60 1.41
C ILE A 265 -22.91 29.57 0.29
N ASP A 266 -23.02 30.53 -0.64
CA ASP A 266 -22.08 30.63 -1.75
C ASP A 266 -20.65 30.79 -1.25
N GLN A 267 -19.75 29.87 -1.68
CA GLN A 267 -18.35 29.86 -1.26
C GLN A 267 -17.61 31.15 -1.57
N HIS A 268 -17.96 31.81 -2.67
CA HIS A 268 -17.34 33.09 -3.01
C HIS A 268 -17.68 34.17 -1.96
N LYS A 269 -18.93 34.19 -1.46
CA LYS A 269 -19.36 35.10 -0.41
C LYS A 269 -18.65 34.81 0.91
N VAL A 270 -18.53 33.53 1.29
CA VAL A 270 -17.81 33.11 2.51
C VAL A 270 -16.35 33.57 2.43
N ARG A 271 -15.68 33.33 1.29
CA ARG A 271 -14.28 33.68 1.08
C ARG A 271 -14.02 35.19 1.05
N THR A 272 -14.93 35.98 0.48
CA THR A 272 -14.77 37.44 0.31
C THR A 272 -15.39 38.26 1.44
N GLY A 273 -16.08 37.60 2.39
CA GLY A 273 -16.81 38.28 3.47
C GLY A 273 -18.06 39.02 3.00
N GLN A 274 -18.50 38.84 1.75
CA GLN A 274 -19.69 39.50 1.19
C GLN A 274 -20.99 38.77 1.59
N LEU A 275 -21.16 38.60 2.90
CA LEU A 275 -22.30 37.92 3.50
C LEU A 275 -23.48 38.91 3.68
N LYS A 276 -24.69 38.36 3.55
CA LYS A 276 -25.94 39.08 3.89
C LYS A 276 -26.34 38.76 5.33
N ASP A 277 -27.20 39.56 5.90
CA ASP A 277 -27.69 39.35 7.27
C ASP A 277 -28.33 37.98 7.45
N ASP A 278 -29.02 37.44 6.42
CA ASP A 278 -29.63 36.12 6.41
C ASP A 278 -28.60 34.98 6.32
N ASP A 279 -27.36 35.26 5.93
CA ASP A 279 -26.30 34.25 5.83
C ASP A 279 -25.68 33.95 7.21
N TRP A 280 -25.64 34.94 8.13
CA TRP A 280 -25.03 34.80 9.45
C TRP A 280 -25.64 33.70 10.35
N PRO A 281 -26.97 33.61 10.49
CA PRO A 281 -27.55 32.52 11.28
C PRO A 281 -27.17 31.13 10.75
N ARG A 282 -27.06 30.98 9.42
CA ARG A 282 -26.68 29.68 8.77
C ARG A 282 -25.20 29.36 9.00
N ILE A 283 -24.32 30.36 8.97
CA ILE A 283 -22.89 30.20 9.32
C ILE A 283 -22.77 29.82 10.79
N THR A 284 -23.45 30.53 11.69
CA THR A 284 -23.41 30.26 13.13
C THR A 284 -23.85 28.81 13.42
N HIS A 285 -24.94 28.38 12.80
CA HIS A 285 -25.41 27.01 12.95
C HIS A 285 -24.40 25.97 12.40
N ALA A 286 -23.76 26.24 11.25
CA ALA A 286 -22.71 25.38 10.70
C ALA A 286 -21.48 25.32 11.63
N ILE A 287 -21.11 26.45 12.26
CA ILE A 287 -20.03 26.51 13.25
C ILE A 287 -20.39 25.66 14.49
N GLU A 288 -21.60 25.81 15.02
CA GLU A 288 -22.07 25.00 16.16
C GLU A 288 -21.98 23.51 15.83
N MET A 289 -22.52 23.09 14.67
CA MET A 289 -22.45 21.70 14.23
C MET A 289 -21.02 21.15 14.16
N LEU A 290 -20.07 21.94 13.60
CA LEU A 290 -18.68 21.50 13.45
C LEU A 290 -17.91 21.52 14.78
N SER A 291 -18.17 22.49 15.65
CA SER A 291 -17.48 22.64 16.94
C SER A 291 -17.73 21.48 17.90
N GLU A 292 -18.87 20.81 17.78
CA GLU A 292 -19.21 19.62 18.57
C GLU A 292 -18.62 18.32 18.02
N THR A 293 -18.02 18.34 16.82
CA THR A 293 -17.50 17.15 16.16
C THR A 293 -16.07 16.81 16.57
N LYS A 294 -15.71 15.54 16.39
CA LYS A 294 -14.34 15.05 16.51
C LYS A 294 -13.67 14.97 15.14
N LEU A 295 -13.68 16.09 14.41
CA LEU A 295 -13.04 16.20 13.10
C LEU A 295 -11.68 16.89 13.24
N PHE A 296 -10.63 16.23 12.78
CA PHE A 296 -9.25 16.68 12.87
C PHE A 296 -8.69 16.85 11.46
N ILE A 297 -8.02 17.97 11.21
CA ILE A 297 -7.40 18.31 9.92
C ILE A 297 -5.91 18.52 10.15
N ASP A 298 -5.10 17.85 9.35
CA ASP A 298 -3.65 18.01 9.30
C ASP A 298 -3.27 18.45 7.89
N ASP A 299 -2.76 19.67 7.74
CA ASP A 299 -2.40 20.27 6.45
C ASP A 299 -0.88 20.31 6.21
N THR A 300 -0.14 19.45 6.89
CA THR A 300 1.30 19.30 6.68
C THR A 300 1.57 18.79 5.26
N PRO A 301 2.38 19.49 4.44
CA PRO A 301 2.68 19.06 3.07
C PRO A 301 3.65 17.87 3.04
N ALA A 302 3.60 17.08 1.98
CA ALA A 302 4.56 16.03 1.64
C ALA A 302 4.79 15.00 2.76
N LEU A 303 3.71 14.57 3.45
CA LEU A 303 3.79 13.57 4.50
C LEU A 303 4.25 12.21 3.95
N THR A 304 5.07 11.53 4.75
CA THR A 304 5.42 10.12 4.51
C THR A 304 4.34 9.18 5.03
N PRO A 305 4.22 7.94 4.50
CA PRO A 305 3.32 6.93 5.06
C PRO A 305 3.54 6.65 6.55
N SER A 306 4.79 6.72 7.02
CA SER A 306 5.16 6.54 8.42
C SER A 306 4.64 7.67 9.30
N GLU A 307 4.76 8.93 8.86
CA GLU A 307 4.21 10.09 9.57
C GLU A 307 2.68 10.02 9.68
N ILE A 308 2.00 9.70 8.56
CA ILE A 308 0.54 9.50 8.56
C ILE A 308 0.14 8.43 9.57
N ARG A 309 0.84 7.29 9.57
CA ARG A 309 0.57 6.17 10.48
C ARG A 309 0.79 6.55 11.95
N SER A 310 1.88 7.27 12.24
CA SER A 310 2.22 7.73 13.59
C SER A 310 1.14 8.69 14.14
N ARG A 311 0.74 9.69 13.33
CA ARG A 311 -0.30 10.67 13.69
C ARG A 311 -1.66 10.02 13.87
N ALA A 312 -2.06 9.14 12.95
CA ALA A 312 -3.32 8.40 13.02
C ALA A 312 -3.39 7.49 14.27
N ARG A 313 -2.31 6.77 14.60
CA ARG A 313 -2.21 5.96 15.83
C ARG A 313 -2.30 6.79 17.11
N ARG A 314 -1.64 7.95 17.14
CA ARG A 314 -1.70 8.85 18.27
C ARG A 314 -3.15 9.29 18.51
N LEU A 315 -3.80 9.81 17.47
CA LEU A 315 -5.18 10.29 17.57
C LEU A 315 -6.18 9.16 17.93
N ALA A 316 -5.98 7.98 17.35
CA ALA A 316 -6.79 6.80 17.69
C ALA A 316 -6.69 6.42 19.18
N ARG A 317 -5.48 6.51 19.77
CA ARG A 317 -5.30 6.26 21.21
C ARG A 317 -5.94 7.34 22.10
N GLU A 318 -5.83 8.60 21.69
CA GLU A 318 -6.38 9.74 22.45
C GLU A 318 -7.92 9.73 22.46
N HIS A 319 -8.56 9.24 21.40
CA HIS A 319 -10.02 9.29 21.24
C HIS A 319 -10.70 7.92 21.30
N GLY A 320 -9.97 6.85 21.65
CA GLY A 320 -10.53 5.50 21.77
C GLY A 320 -10.83 4.81 20.44
N GLY A 321 -10.26 5.28 19.34
CA GLY A 321 -10.40 4.79 17.97
C GLY A 321 -10.63 5.91 16.98
N LEU A 322 -10.49 5.60 15.69
CA LEU A 322 -10.89 6.43 14.56
C LEU A 322 -12.00 5.74 13.81
N GLY A 323 -12.84 6.51 13.10
CA GLY A 323 -13.89 5.97 12.26
C GLY A 323 -13.69 6.21 10.77
N LEU A 324 -12.84 7.19 10.40
CA LEU A 324 -12.51 7.50 9.02
C LEU A 324 -11.17 8.23 8.94
N ILE A 325 -10.37 7.87 7.92
CA ILE A 325 -9.18 8.63 7.54
C ILE A 325 -9.37 9.06 6.08
N VAL A 326 -9.14 10.35 5.80
CA VAL A 326 -9.14 10.93 4.44
C VAL A 326 -7.77 11.45 4.10
N ILE A 327 -7.28 11.20 2.88
CA ILE A 327 -5.96 11.63 2.40
C ILE A 327 -6.10 12.34 1.06
N ASP A 328 -5.79 13.62 1.01
CA ASP A 328 -5.87 14.47 -0.18
C ASP A 328 -4.48 15.04 -0.55
N TYR A 329 -3.81 14.52 -1.54
CA TYR A 329 -4.00 13.33 -2.38
C TYR A 329 -2.69 12.50 -2.48
N LEU A 330 -2.77 11.25 -2.87
CA LEU A 330 -1.66 10.28 -2.86
C LEU A 330 -0.37 10.78 -3.54
N GLN A 331 -0.51 11.52 -4.65
CA GLN A 331 0.62 12.03 -5.41
C GLN A 331 1.37 13.19 -4.73
N LEU A 332 0.96 13.70 -3.58
CA LEU A 332 1.71 14.67 -2.79
C LEU A 332 2.50 14.02 -1.65
N MET A 333 2.23 12.75 -1.35
CA MET A 333 3.01 12.00 -0.38
C MET A 333 4.42 11.72 -0.89
N HIS A 334 5.36 11.53 0.04
CA HIS A 334 6.76 11.24 -0.25
C HIS A 334 7.24 10.00 0.51
N VAL A 335 8.12 9.19 -0.13
CA VAL A 335 8.80 8.05 0.52
C VAL A 335 10.31 8.32 0.53
N PRO A 336 10.95 8.46 1.70
CA PRO A 336 12.37 8.70 1.81
C PRO A 336 13.18 7.54 1.17
N GLY A 337 14.24 7.88 0.43
CA GLY A 337 15.15 6.89 -0.16
C GLY A 337 14.78 6.42 -1.57
N THR A 338 13.57 6.65 -2.05
CA THR A 338 13.13 6.30 -3.42
C THR A 338 13.36 7.45 -4.39
N LYS A 339 14.61 7.85 -4.59
CA LYS A 339 14.94 9.03 -5.43
C LYS A 339 14.63 8.88 -6.94
N GLU A 340 14.31 7.68 -7.43
CA GLU A 340 14.31 7.41 -8.87
C GLU A 340 12.98 7.00 -9.48
N ASN A 341 11.91 6.71 -8.69
CA ASN A 341 10.72 6.12 -9.30
C ASN A 341 9.39 6.45 -8.61
N ARG A 342 8.67 7.47 -9.12
CA ARG A 342 7.37 7.95 -8.59
C ARG A 342 6.31 6.85 -8.47
N SER A 343 6.32 5.87 -9.33
CA SER A 343 5.33 4.80 -9.33
C SER A 343 5.63 3.71 -8.31
N THR A 344 6.91 3.38 -8.07
CA THR A 344 7.32 2.53 -6.95
C THR A 344 6.92 3.19 -5.63
N GLU A 345 7.11 4.50 -5.55
CA GLU A 345 6.70 5.32 -4.42
C GLU A 345 5.17 5.26 -4.19
N ILE A 346 4.36 5.42 -5.24
CA ILE A 346 2.90 5.29 -5.18
C ILE A 346 2.47 3.86 -4.79
N SER A 347 3.20 2.85 -5.27
CA SER A 347 2.97 1.44 -4.91
C SER A 347 3.22 1.19 -3.42
N GLU A 348 4.30 1.75 -2.89
CA GLU A 348 4.63 1.65 -1.47
C GLU A 348 3.63 2.43 -0.61
N ILE A 349 3.23 3.62 -1.07
CA ILE A 349 2.20 4.44 -0.42
C ILE A 349 0.88 3.66 -0.34
N SER A 350 0.37 3.12 -1.45
CA SER A 350 -0.92 2.43 -1.47
C SER A 350 -0.91 1.19 -0.57
N ARG A 351 0.16 0.40 -0.61
CA ARG A 351 0.35 -0.76 0.27
C ARG A 351 0.40 -0.37 1.74
N SER A 352 1.12 0.71 2.06
CA SER A 352 1.22 1.23 3.43
C SER A 352 -0.12 1.74 3.95
N LEU A 353 -0.92 2.40 3.11
CA LEU A 353 -2.26 2.87 3.47
C LEU A 353 -3.24 1.72 3.65
N LYS A 354 -3.17 0.66 2.82
CA LYS A 354 -3.95 -0.56 3.05
C LYS A 354 -3.57 -1.26 4.35
N ALA A 355 -2.28 -1.29 4.68
CA ALA A 355 -1.81 -1.81 5.96
C ALA A 355 -2.35 -0.98 7.14
N LEU A 356 -2.34 0.36 7.02
CA LEU A 356 -2.89 1.29 8.01
C LEU A 356 -4.39 1.07 8.23
N ALA A 357 -5.18 0.94 7.14
CA ALA A 357 -6.61 0.66 7.21
C ALA A 357 -6.90 -0.62 8.01
N LYS A 358 -6.18 -1.72 7.69
CA LYS A 358 -6.30 -2.99 8.40
C LYS A 358 -5.85 -2.92 9.87
N GLU A 359 -4.77 -2.21 10.15
CA GLU A 359 -4.21 -2.09 11.48
C GLU A 359 -5.14 -1.35 12.44
N LEU A 360 -5.65 -0.19 12.02
CA LEU A 360 -6.58 0.61 12.81
C LEU A 360 -8.03 0.12 12.71
N ASN A 361 -8.30 -0.80 11.77
CA ASN A 361 -9.64 -1.31 11.44
C ASN A 361 -10.62 -0.18 11.12
N VAL A 362 -10.20 0.73 10.21
CA VAL A 362 -10.97 1.90 9.76
C VAL A 362 -10.93 2.02 8.25
N PRO A 363 -11.98 2.53 7.58
CA PRO A 363 -11.92 2.90 6.18
C PRO A 363 -10.93 4.05 5.95
N VAL A 364 -10.09 3.91 4.93
CA VAL A 364 -9.16 4.95 4.46
C VAL A 364 -9.60 5.40 3.08
N VAL A 365 -10.03 6.65 2.95
CA VAL A 365 -10.38 7.28 1.67
C VAL A 365 -9.18 8.07 1.16
N ALA A 366 -8.57 7.60 0.08
CA ALA A 366 -7.41 8.23 -0.54
C ALA A 366 -7.79 8.83 -1.89
N LEU A 367 -7.49 10.10 -2.09
CA LEU A 367 -7.74 10.79 -3.36
C LEU A 367 -6.58 10.57 -4.33
N SER A 368 -6.91 10.42 -5.60
CA SER A 368 -5.94 10.23 -6.67
C SER A 368 -6.28 11.09 -7.88
N GLN A 369 -5.26 11.67 -8.50
CA GLN A 369 -5.43 12.42 -9.73
C GLN A 369 -5.19 11.52 -10.94
N LEU A 370 -6.08 11.57 -11.93
CA LEU A 370 -5.95 10.84 -13.18
C LEU A 370 -5.07 11.57 -14.19
N ASN A 371 -4.46 10.81 -15.10
CA ASN A 371 -3.63 11.32 -16.17
C ASN A 371 -4.42 12.18 -17.18
N ARG A 372 -3.71 13.07 -17.93
CA ARG A 372 -4.30 13.91 -18.97
C ARG A 372 -4.71 13.14 -20.22
N SER A 373 -4.21 11.93 -20.45
CA SER A 373 -4.54 11.08 -21.60
C SER A 373 -6.04 10.83 -21.78
N LEU A 374 -6.79 10.86 -20.67
CA LEU A 374 -8.25 10.80 -20.67
C LEU A 374 -8.90 11.88 -21.54
N GLU A 375 -8.32 13.08 -21.61
CA GLU A 375 -8.90 14.25 -22.32
C GLU A 375 -8.86 14.10 -23.83
N ALA A 376 -8.00 13.23 -24.36
CA ALA A 376 -7.89 12.95 -25.80
C ALA A 376 -8.98 11.98 -26.32
N ARG A 377 -9.72 11.31 -25.42
CA ARG A 377 -10.79 10.38 -25.82
C ARG A 377 -12.09 11.08 -26.18
N VAL A 378 -12.88 10.44 -27.04
CA VAL A 378 -14.25 10.89 -27.37
C VAL A 378 -15.13 10.79 -26.12
N ASP A 379 -15.17 9.62 -25.48
CA ASP A 379 -15.79 9.45 -24.16
C ASP A 379 -14.73 9.69 -23.07
N LYS A 380 -14.91 10.79 -22.34
CA LYS A 380 -14.01 11.25 -21.28
C LYS A 380 -14.36 10.68 -19.90
N ARG A 381 -15.27 9.67 -19.83
CA ARG A 381 -15.51 8.95 -18.59
C ARG A 381 -14.27 8.16 -18.17
N PRO A 382 -13.82 8.30 -16.92
CA PRO A 382 -12.69 7.53 -16.43
C PRO A 382 -13.00 6.02 -16.42
N VAL A 383 -11.98 5.25 -16.73
CA VAL A 383 -12.00 3.79 -16.64
C VAL A 383 -10.77 3.29 -15.89
N MET A 384 -10.77 2.04 -15.43
CA MET A 384 -9.67 1.47 -14.63
C MET A 384 -8.30 1.62 -15.27
N SER A 385 -8.23 1.53 -16.59
CA SER A 385 -7.00 1.68 -17.35
C SER A 385 -6.36 3.07 -17.29
N ASP A 386 -7.08 4.09 -16.83
CA ASP A 386 -6.51 5.43 -16.66
C ASP A 386 -5.59 5.53 -15.42
N LEU A 387 -5.53 4.45 -14.63
CA LEU A 387 -4.60 4.22 -13.54
C LEU A 387 -3.42 3.30 -13.95
N ARG A 388 -3.35 2.83 -15.21
CA ARG A 388 -2.45 1.78 -15.67
C ARG A 388 -1.55 2.20 -16.83
N GLU A 389 -0.47 1.38 -17.04
CA GLU A 389 0.51 1.47 -18.11
C GLU A 389 0.46 0.17 -18.91
N CYS A 390 0.33 0.23 -20.25
CA CYS A 390 -0.01 -0.93 -21.05
C CYS A 390 0.89 -1.09 -22.29
N VAL A 391 0.94 -2.32 -22.83
CA VAL A 391 1.57 -2.69 -24.11
C VAL A 391 0.55 -3.25 -25.09
N THR A 392 0.89 -3.33 -26.39
CA THR A 392 0.01 -3.86 -27.44
C THR A 392 -0.12 -5.38 -27.38
N GLY A 393 -1.20 -5.93 -27.98
CA GLY A 393 -1.52 -7.35 -27.92
C GLY A 393 -0.50 -8.27 -28.61
N ASP A 394 0.21 -7.75 -29.60
CA ASP A 394 1.29 -8.44 -30.33
C ASP A 394 2.63 -8.48 -29.55
N THR A 395 2.75 -7.76 -28.43
CA THR A 395 3.95 -7.77 -27.58
C THR A 395 4.27 -9.17 -27.07
N LEU A 396 5.49 -9.64 -27.33
CA LEU A 396 5.95 -10.97 -26.94
C LEU A 396 6.43 -11.00 -25.48
N ILE A 397 5.76 -11.79 -24.68
CA ILE A 397 6.12 -12.06 -23.28
C ILE A 397 7.09 -13.21 -23.22
N CYS A 398 8.23 -13.02 -22.55
CA CYS A 398 9.20 -14.09 -22.31
C CYS A 398 8.75 -14.94 -21.10
N LEU A 399 8.35 -16.18 -21.35
CA LEU A 399 7.97 -17.13 -20.31
C LEU A 399 9.21 -17.78 -19.68
N ALA A 400 9.08 -18.31 -18.46
CA ALA A 400 10.15 -18.98 -17.74
C ALA A 400 10.67 -20.25 -18.45
N ASP A 401 9.84 -20.88 -19.28
CA ASP A 401 10.18 -22.05 -20.11
C ASP A 401 10.92 -21.70 -21.43
N GLY A 402 11.23 -20.42 -21.64
CA GLY A 402 11.94 -19.90 -22.82
C GLY A 402 11.04 -19.57 -24.01
N ARG A 403 9.75 -19.88 -23.97
CA ARG A 403 8.80 -19.51 -25.04
C ARG A 403 8.55 -18.00 -25.02
N ARG A 404 8.26 -17.46 -26.20
CA ARG A 404 7.78 -16.09 -26.38
C ARG A 404 6.38 -16.15 -26.94
N VAL A 405 5.43 -15.58 -26.21
CA VAL A 405 3.99 -15.68 -26.53
C VAL A 405 3.40 -14.27 -26.56
N PRO A 406 2.59 -13.90 -27.57
CA PRO A 406 1.88 -12.63 -27.59
C PRO A 406 1.02 -12.48 -26.33
N ILE A 407 1.05 -11.28 -25.71
CA ILE A 407 0.34 -11.04 -24.45
C ILE A 407 -1.17 -11.27 -24.57
N GLN A 408 -1.75 -11.01 -25.75
CA GLN A 408 -3.18 -11.26 -26.04
C GLN A 408 -3.58 -12.75 -25.90
N ASP A 409 -2.66 -13.68 -26.20
CA ASP A 409 -2.89 -15.11 -26.14
C ASP A 409 -2.78 -15.66 -24.70
N LEU A 410 -2.30 -14.84 -23.79
CA LEU A 410 -2.13 -15.15 -22.37
C LEU A 410 -3.24 -14.58 -21.48
N VAL A 411 -4.24 -13.93 -22.05
CA VAL A 411 -5.37 -13.35 -21.30
C VAL A 411 -6.10 -14.42 -20.49
N GLY A 412 -6.37 -14.10 -19.23
CA GLY A 412 -7.01 -15.03 -18.28
C GLY A 412 -6.05 -16.03 -17.61
N HIS A 413 -4.78 -16.02 -17.97
CA HIS A 413 -3.75 -16.91 -17.40
C HIS A 413 -2.79 -16.13 -16.48
N SER A 414 -2.08 -16.89 -15.61
CA SER A 414 -1.04 -16.37 -14.70
C SER A 414 0.27 -17.16 -14.92
N PRO A 415 0.95 -16.95 -16.06
CA PRO A 415 2.16 -17.70 -16.40
C PRO A 415 3.35 -17.33 -15.51
N GLU A 416 4.36 -18.18 -15.45
CA GLU A 416 5.69 -17.82 -14.99
C GLU A 416 6.44 -17.09 -16.12
N VAL A 417 6.91 -15.88 -15.82
CA VAL A 417 7.58 -14.98 -16.78
C VAL A 417 8.99 -14.65 -16.31
N ILE A 418 9.81 -14.14 -17.22
CA ILE A 418 11.12 -13.61 -16.89
C ILE A 418 10.99 -12.17 -16.42
N ALA A 419 11.42 -11.91 -15.20
CA ALA A 419 11.49 -10.60 -14.54
C ALA A 419 12.95 -10.17 -14.33
N VAL A 420 13.16 -8.95 -13.83
CA VAL A 420 14.48 -8.40 -13.51
C VAL A 420 14.52 -8.05 -12.02
N ASP A 421 15.52 -8.52 -11.30
CA ASP A 421 15.74 -8.17 -9.90
C ASP A 421 16.44 -6.80 -9.73
N ASP A 422 16.61 -6.35 -8.49
CA ASP A 422 17.26 -5.09 -8.09
C ASP A 422 18.76 -5.02 -8.47
N LYS A 423 19.37 -6.18 -8.77
CA LYS A 423 20.76 -6.28 -9.24
C LYS A 423 20.88 -6.35 -10.77
N GLY A 424 19.76 -6.23 -11.49
CA GLY A 424 19.72 -6.34 -12.95
C GLY A 424 19.90 -7.77 -13.47
N ARG A 425 19.56 -8.80 -12.69
CA ARG A 425 19.59 -10.20 -13.08
C ARG A 425 18.22 -10.68 -13.53
N LEU A 426 18.20 -11.53 -14.54
CA LEU A 426 16.99 -12.19 -15.01
C LEU A 426 16.58 -13.30 -14.05
N VAL A 427 15.33 -13.27 -13.61
CA VAL A 427 14.76 -14.21 -12.64
C VAL A 427 13.39 -14.70 -13.11
N CYS A 428 13.06 -15.96 -12.82
CA CYS A 428 11.71 -16.49 -13.07
C CYS A 428 10.77 -16.01 -11.96
N ALA A 429 9.59 -15.52 -12.35
CA ALA A 429 8.59 -15.01 -11.43
C ALA A 429 7.18 -15.30 -11.93
N LYS A 430 6.27 -15.65 -11.02
CA LYS A 430 4.86 -15.84 -11.34
C LYS A 430 4.17 -14.50 -11.54
N SER A 431 3.47 -14.36 -12.67
CA SER A 431 2.62 -13.19 -12.93
C SER A 431 1.26 -13.34 -12.25
N GLU A 432 0.56 -12.23 -12.08
CA GLU A 432 -0.89 -12.23 -11.88
C GLU A 432 -1.63 -12.57 -13.19
N VAL A 433 -2.96 -12.64 -13.13
CA VAL A 433 -3.79 -12.88 -14.31
C VAL A 433 -3.58 -11.74 -15.33
N ILE A 434 -3.30 -12.09 -16.56
CA ILE A 434 -3.17 -11.14 -17.67
C ILE A 434 -4.55 -10.79 -18.20
N TRP A 435 -4.79 -9.50 -18.50
CA TRP A 435 -6.09 -9.04 -19.00
C TRP A 435 -5.97 -8.01 -20.11
N LYS A 436 -7.04 -7.91 -20.90
CA LYS A 436 -7.23 -6.89 -21.91
C LYS A 436 -7.68 -5.58 -21.24
N VAL A 437 -7.00 -4.48 -21.55
CA VAL A 437 -7.28 -3.17 -20.96
C VAL A 437 -8.24 -2.34 -21.83
N GLY A 438 -8.15 -2.47 -23.17
CA GLY A 438 -8.96 -1.76 -24.16
C GLY A 438 -8.10 -1.05 -25.21
N GLU A 439 -8.70 -0.15 -26.00
CA GLU A 439 -7.99 0.62 -27.02
C GLU A 439 -7.30 1.86 -26.44
N ARG A 440 -6.04 2.11 -26.82
CA ARG A 440 -5.23 3.26 -26.40
C ARG A 440 -4.31 3.73 -27.52
N SER A 441 -3.97 5.04 -27.50
CA SER A 441 -2.88 5.57 -28.33
C SER A 441 -1.54 4.96 -27.88
N VAL A 442 -0.80 4.43 -28.83
CA VAL A 442 0.47 3.75 -28.59
C VAL A 442 1.60 4.39 -29.39
N PHE A 443 2.80 4.27 -28.84
CA PHE A 443 4.06 4.69 -29.45
C PHE A 443 4.91 3.46 -29.76
N GLU A 444 5.46 3.40 -30.95
CA GLU A 444 6.48 2.42 -31.31
C GLU A 444 7.87 2.99 -31.09
N ILE A 445 8.66 2.32 -30.26
CA ILE A 445 10.07 2.62 -30.02
C ILE A 445 10.90 1.58 -30.75
N LYS A 446 11.79 2.02 -31.68
CA LYS A 446 12.73 1.15 -32.36
C LYS A 446 14.12 1.35 -31.80
N LEU A 447 14.84 0.24 -31.60
CA LEU A 447 16.17 0.18 -31.03
C LEU A 447 17.22 -0.12 -32.10
N ALA A 448 18.47 0.23 -31.84
CA ALA A 448 19.58 0.01 -32.77
C ALA A 448 19.84 -1.48 -33.07
N SER A 449 19.47 -2.38 -32.15
CA SER A 449 19.52 -3.84 -32.36
C SER A 449 18.45 -4.37 -33.34
N GLY A 450 17.53 -3.52 -33.81
CA GLY A 450 16.38 -3.92 -34.63
C GLY A 450 15.15 -4.38 -33.83
N ARG A 451 15.22 -4.40 -32.50
CA ARG A 451 14.05 -4.65 -31.66
C ARG A 451 13.11 -3.46 -31.68
N SER A 452 11.83 -3.70 -31.51
CA SER A 452 10.83 -2.65 -31.27
C SER A 452 9.90 -3.06 -30.14
N ILE A 453 9.31 -2.06 -29.48
CA ILE A 453 8.24 -2.24 -28.51
C ILE A 453 7.17 -1.21 -28.77
N LYS A 454 5.90 -1.63 -28.71
CA LYS A 454 4.73 -0.76 -28.75
C LYS A 454 4.10 -0.66 -27.38
N ALA A 455 3.99 0.56 -26.86
CA ALA A 455 3.44 0.80 -25.54
C ALA A 455 2.72 2.14 -25.45
N THR A 456 1.86 2.30 -24.45
CA THR A 456 1.21 3.59 -24.17
C THR A 456 2.22 4.65 -23.72
N ALA A 457 1.88 5.93 -23.89
CA ALA A 457 2.73 7.07 -23.50
C ALA A 457 3.22 7.00 -22.03
N GLU A 458 2.37 6.48 -21.16
CA GLU A 458 2.63 6.37 -19.73
C GLU A 458 3.37 5.08 -19.34
N HIS A 459 3.50 4.12 -20.26
CA HIS A 459 4.22 2.87 -20.00
C HIS A 459 5.68 3.13 -19.68
N ARG A 460 6.22 2.43 -18.68
CA ARG A 460 7.60 2.64 -18.22
C ARG A 460 8.54 1.54 -18.70
N LEU A 461 9.67 2.00 -19.22
CA LEU A 461 10.76 1.16 -19.64
C LEU A 461 12.01 1.52 -18.84
N LEU A 462 12.88 0.54 -18.60
CA LEU A 462 14.11 0.74 -17.85
C LEU A 462 15.15 1.45 -18.74
N ALA A 463 15.45 2.71 -18.40
CA ALA A 463 16.52 3.50 -19.00
C ALA A 463 17.80 3.42 -18.17
N PHE A 464 18.94 3.85 -18.74
CA PHE A 464 20.25 3.84 -18.05
C PHE A 464 20.25 4.61 -16.70
N LYS A 465 19.36 5.61 -16.56
CA LYS A 465 19.19 6.41 -15.34
C LYS A 465 17.93 6.03 -14.52
N GLY A 466 17.44 4.78 -14.65
CA GLY A 466 16.24 4.33 -13.96
C GLY A 466 14.99 4.27 -14.87
N TRP A 467 13.85 4.00 -14.28
CA TRP A 467 12.58 3.84 -14.98
C TRP A 467 12.05 5.17 -15.53
N ARG A 468 11.62 5.21 -16.82
CA ARG A 468 11.09 6.41 -17.48
C ARG A 468 9.85 6.06 -18.30
N HIS A 469 8.91 7.00 -18.41
CA HIS A 469 7.74 6.85 -19.28
C HIS A 469 8.13 6.96 -20.76
N VAL A 470 7.40 6.24 -21.61
CA VAL A 470 7.61 6.27 -23.07
C VAL A 470 7.61 7.70 -23.61
N LYS A 471 6.70 8.55 -23.15
CA LYS A 471 6.60 9.98 -23.55
C LYS A 471 7.83 10.83 -23.21
N ASP A 472 8.65 10.42 -22.26
CA ASP A 472 9.81 11.18 -21.78
C ASP A 472 11.11 10.78 -22.47
N PHE A 473 11.08 9.74 -23.32
CA PHE A 473 12.24 9.31 -24.10
C PHE A 473 12.49 10.18 -25.32
N LYS A 474 13.76 10.24 -25.70
CA LYS A 474 14.24 10.91 -26.93
C LYS A 474 15.07 9.95 -27.75
N VAL A 475 15.14 10.17 -29.05
CA VAL A 475 16.05 9.45 -29.94
C VAL A 475 17.48 9.66 -29.43
N GLY A 476 18.23 8.56 -29.28
CA GLY A 476 19.55 8.53 -28.70
C GLY A 476 19.61 8.06 -27.24
N ASP A 477 18.51 8.08 -26.49
CA ASP A 477 18.41 7.48 -25.15
C ASP A 477 18.64 5.97 -25.22
N ARG A 478 18.96 5.35 -24.07
CA ARG A 478 19.26 3.91 -24.00
C ARG A 478 18.25 3.20 -23.11
N LEU A 479 17.76 2.05 -23.61
CA LEU A 479 16.86 1.14 -22.89
C LEU A 479 17.58 -0.14 -22.51
N ALA A 480 17.19 -0.70 -21.37
CA ALA A 480 17.64 -2.02 -20.94
C ALA A 480 16.93 -3.10 -21.74
N ILE A 481 17.71 -3.99 -22.33
CA ILE A 481 17.21 -5.20 -22.99
C ILE A 481 17.90 -6.42 -22.38
N ALA A 482 17.24 -7.56 -22.43
CA ALA A 482 17.85 -8.82 -22.06
C ALA A 482 18.95 -9.18 -23.06
N HIS A 483 20.16 -9.44 -22.56
CA HIS A 483 21.31 -9.80 -23.41
C HIS A 483 21.16 -11.24 -23.94
N GLN A 484 20.73 -12.15 -23.10
CA GLN A 484 20.34 -13.53 -23.45
C GLN A 484 19.12 -13.92 -22.61
N VAL A 485 18.16 -14.65 -23.20
CA VAL A 485 17.13 -15.33 -22.41
C VAL A 485 17.76 -16.66 -21.97
N PRO A 486 17.93 -16.94 -20.68
CA PRO A 486 18.59 -18.16 -20.22
C PRO A 486 17.83 -19.41 -20.67
N GLU A 487 18.55 -20.44 -21.11
CA GLU A 487 18.03 -21.80 -21.04
C GLU A 487 17.86 -22.15 -19.55
N PRO A 488 16.81 -22.93 -19.17
CA PRO A 488 16.43 -23.16 -17.77
C PRO A 488 17.54 -23.67 -16.85
N ASP A 489 18.60 -24.29 -17.40
CA ASP A 489 19.65 -24.97 -16.62
C ASP A 489 20.99 -24.20 -16.53
N ARG A 490 21.09 -22.98 -17.08
CA ARG A 490 22.33 -22.19 -17.07
C ARG A 490 22.15 -20.74 -16.63
N LEU A 491 21.80 -20.54 -15.36
CA LEU A 491 22.01 -19.25 -14.69
C LEU A 491 23.49 -19.12 -14.33
N LEU A 492 24.24 -18.43 -15.18
CA LEU A 492 25.69 -18.31 -15.12
C LEU A 492 26.17 -17.41 -13.97
N GLN A 493 27.16 -17.93 -13.25
CA GLN A 493 27.80 -17.36 -12.05
C GLN A 493 28.73 -16.16 -12.29
N HIS A 494 28.86 -15.60 -13.51
CA HIS A 494 29.99 -14.69 -13.81
C HIS A 494 29.66 -13.33 -14.46
N CYS A 495 28.40 -12.96 -14.68
CA CYS A 495 28.05 -11.61 -15.16
C CYS A 495 27.53 -10.73 -14.02
N GLN A 496 27.98 -9.47 -13.96
CA GLN A 496 27.49 -8.50 -12.98
C GLN A 496 26.04 -8.05 -13.26
N SER A 497 25.58 -8.17 -14.51
CA SER A 497 24.19 -7.88 -14.93
C SER A 497 23.86 -8.63 -16.22
N ASP A 498 22.63 -9.14 -16.35
CA ASP A 498 22.11 -9.82 -17.54
C ASP A 498 21.52 -8.83 -18.55
N LEU A 499 21.66 -7.53 -18.31
CA LEU A 499 21.09 -6.47 -19.13
C LEU A 499 22.12 -5.82 -20.05
N PHE A 500 21.67 -5.48 -21.26
CA PHE A 500 22.38 -4.65 -22.22
C PHE A 500 21.62 -3.34 -22.45
N TRP A 501 22.35 -2.24 -22.71
CA TRP A 501 21.78 -0.91 -22.90
C TRP A 501 21.78 -0.53 -24.38
N ASP A 502 20.60 -0.68 -25.02
CA ASP A 502 20.42 -0.43 -26.44
C ASP A 502 19.88 0.98 -26.72
N ARG A 503 20.30 1.56 -27.84
CA ARG A 503 19.99 2.95 -28.19
C ARG A 503 18.68 3.05 -28.96
N ILE A 504 17.84 4.00 -28.60
CA ILE A 504 16.61 4.36 -29.33
C ILE A 504 16.98 5.05 -30.64
N VAL A 505 16.45 4.54 -31.75
CA VAL A 505 16.65 5.08 -33.12
C VAL A 505 15.44 5.87 -33.61
N SER A 506 14.22 5.45 -33.27
CA SER A 506 13.00 6.21 -33.56
C SER A 506 11.93 6.02 -32.50
N ILE A 507 11.06 7.01 -32.36
CA ILE A 507 9.84 6.99 -31.55
C ILE A 507 8.73 7.54 -32.42
N GLU A 508 7.71 6.74 -32.73
CA GLU A 508 6.61 7.09 -33.62
C GLU A 508 5.25 6.79 -32.97
N GLU A 509 4.33 7.72 -33.06
CA GLU A 509 2.94 7.48 -32.65
C GLU A 509 2.23 6.66 -33.72
N LYS A 510 1.59 5.54 -33.33
CA LYS A 510 0.94 4.57 -34.24
C LYS A 510 -0.58 4.66 -34.23
N GLY A 511 -1.17 5.57 -33.47
CA GLY A 511 -2.60 5.67 -33.29
C GLY A 511 -3.14 4.77 -32.20
N SER A 512 -4.41 4.37 -32.26
CA SER A 512 -5.09 3.59 -31.22
C SER A 512 -5.01 2.10 -31.54
N GLU A 513 -4.45 1.31 -30.61
CA GLU A 513 -4.41 -0.16 -30.69
C GLU A 513 -4.98 -0.77 -29.39
N GLU A 514 -5.41 -2.04 -29.45
CA GLU A 514 -5.77 -2.79 -28.25
C GLU A 514 -4.55 -3.04 -27.38
N VAL A 515 -4.68 -2.73 -26.09
CA VAL A 515 -3.57 -2.84 -25.13
C VAL A 515 -3.91 -3.75 -23.96
N TYR A 516 -2.87 -4.32 -23.39
CA TYR A 516 -2.91 -5.37 -22.37
C TYR A 516 -1.97 -5.04 -21.24
N ASP A 517 -2.21 -5.63 -20.08
CA ASP A 517 -1.42 -5.44 -18.89
C ASP A 517 -1.03 -6.75 -18.21
N LEU A 518 0.19 -6.75 -17.67
CA LEU A 518 0.82 -7.84 -16.94
C LEU A 518 1.46 -7.31 -15.67
N THR A 519 1.22 -8.00 -14.55
CA THR A 519 1.80 -7.66 -13.26
C THR A 519 2.63 -8.82 -12.70
N VAL A 520 3.83 -8.52 -12.21
CA VAL A 520 4.71 -9.44 -11.48
C VAL A 520 4.92 -8.89 -10.07
N PRO A 521 4.25 -9.42 -9.03
CA PRO A 521 4.17 -8.77 -7.71
C PRO A 521 5.51 -8.54 -7.01
N LYS A 522 6.44 -9.49 -7.14
CA LYS A 522 7.71 -9.45 -6.39
C LYS A 522 8.75 -8.49 -6.99
N TYR A 523 8.84 -8.42 -8.32
CA TYR A 523 9.94 -7.74 -9.00
C TYR A 523 9.49 -6.48 -9.73
N ALA A 524 8.20 -6.22 -9.80
CA ALA A 524 7.58 -5.08 -10.48
C ALA A 524 8.07 -4.86 -11.94
N SER A 525 8.59 -5.92 -12.59
CA SER A 525 9.16 -5.86 -13.93
C SER A 525 8.97 -7.18 -14.68
N TRP A 526 9.06 -7.12 -16.02
CA TRP A 526 8.99 -8.26 -16.93
C TRP A 526 9.58 -7.90 -18.29
N LEU A 527 9.77 -8.89 -19.18
CA LEU A 527 10.32 -8.66 -20.52
C LEU A 527 9.23 -8.59 -21.59
N ALA A 528 9.08 -7.41 -22.21
CA ALA A 528 8.24 -7.13 -23.36
C ALA A 528 9.11 -7.01 -24.63
N ASP A 529 8.98 -7.90 -25.58
CA ASP A 529 9.84 -7.97 -26.79
C ASP A 529 11.33 -7.99 -26.42
N GLY A 530 11.65 -8.49 -25.22
CA GLY A 530 13.00 -8.50 -24.66
C GLY A 530 13.48 -7.15 -24.11
N VAL A 531 12.62 -6.13 -24.06
CA VAL A 531 12.86 -4.84 -23.38
C VAL A 531 12.33 -4.96 -21.95
N VAL A 532 13.08 -4.41 -20.98
CA VAL A 532 12.67 -4.43 -19.57
C VAL A 532 11.55 -3.43 -19.34
N SER A 533 10.36 -3.97 -19.04
CA SER A 533 9.11 -3.25 -18.83
C SER A 533 8.70 -3.30 -17.37
N HIS A 534 8.03 -2.25 -16.90
CA HIS A 534 7.56 -2.14 -15.52
C HIS A 534 6.11 -2.59 -15.38
N ASN A 535 5.73 -3.08 -14.19
CA ASN A 535 4.33 -3.32 -13.83
C ASN A 535 3.51 -2.02 -13.83
N SER A 536 2.23 -2.14 -14.12
CA SER A 536 1.25 -1.08 -13.97
C SER A 536 0.29 -1.34 -12.81
N GLY A 537 -0.31 -0.30 -12.25
CA GLY A 537 -1.52 -0.43 -11.45
C GLY A 537 -1.39 -0.86 -10.00
N ALA A 538 -0.35 -0.44 -9.25
CA ALA A 538 -0.24 -0.77 -7.82
C ALA A 538 -1.44 -0.30 -6.97
N ILE A 539 -1.97 0.90 -7.22
CA ILE A 539 -3.17 1.42 -6.52
C ILE A 539 -4.35 0.47 -6.70
N GLU A 540 -4.51 -0.06 -7.93
CA GLU A 540 -5.60 -0.98 -8.22
C GLU A 540 -5.49 -2.28 -7.44
N GLN A 541 -4.30 -2.82 -7.26
CA GLN A 541 -4.12 -4.07 -6.51
C GLN A 541 -4.48 -3.93 -5.04
N ASP A 542 -4.04 -2.85 -4.41
CA ASP A 542 -4.19 -2.62 -2.98
C ASP A 542 -5.59 -2.13 -2.59
N ALA A 543 -6.23 -1.30 -3.43
CA ALA A 543 -7.55 -0.75 -3.16
C ALA A 543 -8.65 -1.82 -3.17
N ASP A 544 -9.57 -1.75 -2.21
CA ASP A 544 -10.76 -2.60 -2.13
C ASP A 544 -11.91 -2.03 -2.93
N LEU A 545 -12.00 -0.70 -2.98
CA LEU A 545 -12.97 0.03 -3.78
C LEU A 545 -12.26 1.15 -4.55
N ILE A 546 -12.58 1.28 -5.85
CA ILE A 546 -12.13 2.39 -6.69
C ILE A 546 -13.35 3.06 -7.29
N ALA A 547 -13.50 4.35 -6.98
CA ALA A 547 -14.54 5.20 -7.48
C ALA A 547 -13.95 6.32 -8.34
N PHE A 548 -14.51 6.55 -9.51
CA PHE A 548 -14.19 7.70 -10.35
C PHE A 548 -15.27 8.76 -10.26
N ILE A 549 -14.86 10.02 -10.24
CA ILE A 549 -15.77 11.15 -10.33
C ILE A 549 -15.70 11.72 -11.75
N TYR A 550 -16.86 11.80 -12.40
CA TYR A 550 -17.01 12.41 -13.71
C TYR A 550 -18.16 13.42 -13.72
N ARG A 551 -17.91 14.58 -14.33
CA ARG A 551 -18.90 15.62 -14.55
C ARG A 551 -18.79 16.09 -15.98
N ASP A 552 -19.86 15.85 -16.75
CA ASP A 552 -19.88 16.15 -18.19
C ASP A 552 -19.77 17.66 -18.46
N GLU A 553 -20.38 18.49 -17.62
CA GLU A 553 -20.33 19.96 -17.72
C GLU A 553 -18.91 20.56 -17.67
N VAL A 554 -17.91 19.83 -17.17
CA VAL A 554 -16.52 20.30 -17.13
C VAL A 554 -15.87 20.24 -18.51
N TYR A 555 -16.37 19.37 -19.38
CA TYR A 555 -15.87 19.19 -20.74
C TYR A 555 -16.78 19.78 -21.81
N HIS A 556 -18.10 19.88 -21.50
CA HIS A 556 -19.12 20.37 -22.45
C HIS A 556 -19.97 21.42 -21.71
N GLU A 557 -19.75 22.69 -22.05
CA GLU A 557 -20.48 23.81 -21.42
C GLU A 557 -22.00 23.73 -21.63
N ASP A 558 -22.45 23.17 -22.75
CA ASP A 558 -23.86 22.98 -23.12
C ASP A 558 -24.40 21.58 -22.74
N SER A 559 -23.74 20.87 -21.84
CA SER A 559 -24.18 19.53 -21.41
C SER A 559 -25.61 19.57 -20.87
N PRO A 560 -26.47 18.59 -21.27
CA PRO A 560 -27.81 18.39 -20.69
C PRO A 560 -27.74 17.91 -19.23
N ASP A 561 -26.58 17.46 -18.78
CA ASP A 561 -26.33 16.92 -17.44
C ASP A 561 -25.66 17.93 -16.51
N LYS A 562 -25.91 19.23 -16.72
CA LYS A 562 -25.42 20.28 -15.81
C LYS A 562 -25.84 20.03 -14.36
N GLY A 563 -24.88 20.18 -13.43
CA GLY A 563 -25.11 19.94 -12.00
C GLY A 563 -25.22 18.45 -11.62
N LYS A 564 -25.00 17.52 -12.55
CA LYS A 564 -24.91 16.10 -12.26
C LYS A 564 -23.46 15.64 -12.19
N ALA A 565 -23.19 14.74 -11.28
CA ALA A 565 -21.92 14.05 -11.17
C ALA A 565 -22.15 12.53 -11.19
N GLU A 566 -21.36 11.83 -11.99
CA GLU A 566 -21.34 10.38 -12.03
C GLU A 566 -20.25 9.88 -11.08
N ILE A 567 -20.61 9.05 -10.11
CA ILE A 567 -19.67 8.29 -9.28
C ILE A 567 -19.64 6.87 -9.85
N ILE A 568 -18.54 6.55 -10.54
CA ILE A 568 -18.38 5.28 -11.25
C ILE A 568 -17.56 4.34 -10.38
N ILE A 569 -18.20 3.30 -9.82
CA ILE A 569 -17.52 2.25 -9.04
C ILE A 569 -16.93 1.26 -10.05
N ALA A 570 -15.64 1.38 -10.29
CA ALA A 570 -14.94 0.57 -11.30
C ALA A 570 -14.27 -0.68 -10.70
N LYS A 571 -14.05 -0.68 -9.38
CA LYS A 571 -13.61 -1.85 -8.62
C LYS A 571 -14.35 -1.91 -7.30
N HIS A 572 -14.80 -3.11 -6.93
CA HIS A 572 -15.35 -3.40 -5.61
C HIS A 572 -15.07 -4.85 -5.26
N ARG A 573 -14.18 -5.13 -4.29
CA ARG A 573 -13.79 -6.51 -3.94
C ARG A 573 -14.93 -7.32 -3.35
N ASN A 574 -15.80 -6.68 -2.59
CA ASN A 574 -16.84 -7.33 -1.79
C ASN A 574 -18.25 -7.04 -2.29
N GLY A 575 -18.41 -6.46 -3.50
CA GLY A 575 -19.72 -6.09 -4.03
C GLY A 575 -19.70 -5.78 -5.53
N PRO A 576 -20.85 -5.35 -6.07
CA PRO A 576 -21.00 -5.05 -7.48
C PRO A 576 -20.26 -3.75 -7.88
N ILE A 577 -19.89 -3.67 -9.13
CA ILE A 577 -19.50 -2.43 -9.78
C ILE A 577 -20.75 -1.73 -10.35
N GLY A 578 -20.67 -0.43 -10.56
CA GLY A 578 -21.82 0.30 -11.08
C GLY A 578 -21.60 1.81 -11.14
N LYS A 579 -22.68 2.53 -11.38
CA LYS A 579 -22.67 3.99 -11.46
C LYS A 579 -23.77 4.57 -10.60
N VAL A 580 -23.42 5.58 -9.81
CA VAL A 580 -24.35 6.38 -9.01
C VAL A 580 -24.34 7.82 -9.53
N ILE A 581 -25.50 8.44 -9.63
CA ILE A 581 -25.64 9.84 -10.01
C ILE A 581 -25.87 10.66 -8.73
N LEU A 582 -25.11 11.74 -8.60
CA LEU A 582 -25.26 12.73 -7.53
C LEU A 582 -25.55 14.09 -8.12
N THR A 583 -26.19 14.97 -7.35
CA THR A 583 -26.33 16.39 -7.70
C THR A 583 -25.10 17.15 -7.20
N PHE A 584 -24.40 17.85 -8.07
CA PHE A 584 -23.29 18.71 -7.68
C PHE A 584 -23.73 20.19 -7.62
N ARG A 585 -23.56 20.80 -6.45
CA ARG A 585 -23.84 22.20 -6.21
C ARG A 585 -22.52 22.96 -6.01
N GLY A 586 -21.86 23.31 -7.11
CA GLY A 586 -20.54 23.93 -7.09
C GLY A 586 -20.45 25.21 -6.25
N GLN A 587 -21.49 26.05 -6.27
CA GLN A 587 -21.57 27.28 -5.47
C GLN A 587 -21.51 27.02 -3.95
N TYR A 588 -21.99 25.85 -3.49
CA TYR A 588 -22.01 25.45 -2.08
C TYR A 588 -20.94 24.42 -1.75
N THR A 589 -20.06 24.08 -2.71
CA THR A 589 -19.04 23.01 -2.52
C THR A 589 -19.64 21.72 -1.96
N ARG A 590 -20.75 21.24 -2.57
CA ARG A 590 -21.54 20.15 -2.03
C ARG A 590 -22.03 19.18 -3.08
N PHE A 591 -21.99 17.88 -2.74
CA PHE A 591 -22.73 16.83 -3.41
C PHE A 591 -23.97 16.48 -2.61
N ASP A 592 -25.11 16.30 -3.28
CA ASP A 592 -26.36 15.86 -2.71
C ASP A 592 -26.86 14.59 -3.43
N ASN A 593 -27.74 13.83 -2.77
CA ASN A 593 -28.43 12.72 -3.40
C ASN A 593 -29.25 13.22 -4.59
N PHE A 594 -29.20 12.47 -5.69
CA PHE A 594 -29.99 12.80 -6.87
C PHE A 594 -31.42 12.34 -6.68
N SER A 595 -32.40 13.26 -6.73
CA SER A 595 -33.82 12.95 -6.73
C SER A 595 -34.36 12.89 -8.15
N HIS A 596 -35.02 11.79 -8.52
CA HIS A 596 -35.70 11.64 -9.79
C HIS A 596 -37.03 12.45 -9.87
N GLU A 597 -37.41 13.16 -8.80
CA GLU A 597 -38.60 13.98 -8.81
C GLU A 597 -38.36 15.25 -9.63
N SER A 598 -39.18 15.39 -10.67
CA SER A 598 -39.26 16.52 -11.57
C SER A 598 -39.23 17.86 -10.81
N VAL A 599 -38.40 18.78 -11.32
CA VAL A 599 -38.46 20.22 -10.99
C VAL A 599 -39.93 20.66 -11.08
N PRO A 600 -40.52 21.27 -10.03
CA PRO A 600 -41.84 21.85 -10.15
C PRO A 600 -41.78 22.91 -11.25
N GLN A 601 -42.51 22.70 -12.34
CA GLN A 601 -42.80 23.76 -13.31
C GLN A 601 -43.35 24.95 -12.52
N ARG A 602 -42.70 26.11 -12.62
CA ARG A 602 -43.25 27.40 -12.16
C ARG A 602 -44.64 27.50 -12.79
N MET A 603 -45.66 27.40 -11.96
CA MET A 603 -47.00 27.81 -12.39
C MET A 603 -46.94 29.28 -12.84
N PRO A 604 -47.44 29.62 -14.01
CA PRO A 604 -47.63 30.99 -14.39
C PRO A 604 -48.60 31.64 -13.43
N PHE A 605 -48.24 32.77 -12.87
CA PHE A 605 -49.11 33.60 -12.07
C PHE A 605 -50.40 33.84 -12.87
N GLY A 606 -51.49 33.20 -12.47
CA GLY A 606 -52.81 33.47 -13.01
C GLY A 606 -53.23 34.89 -12.68
N GLY A 607 -53.57 35.66 -13.72
CA GLY A 607 -54.12 36.98 -13.57
C GLY A 607 -55.42 36.94 -12.79
N VAL A 608 -55.59 37.94 -11.95
CA VAL A 608 -56.86 38.25 -11.22
C VAL A 608 -57.84 38.72 -12.30
N PRO A 609 -59.07 38.17 -12.39
CA PRO A 609 -60.11 38.79 -13.17
C PRO A 609 -60.71 40.00 -12.41
N VAL A 610 -60.94 41.05 -13.13
CA VAL A 610 -61.67 42.28 -12.72
C VAL A 610 -63.15 41.95 -12.40
#